data_9e15fd9d4c14f16f37600063407f2d38
#
_entry.id   9e15fd9d4c14f16f37600063407f2d38
#
_cell.length_a   1.000
_cell.length_b   1.000
_cell.length_c   1.000
_cell.angle_alpha   90.00
_cell.angle_beta   90.00
_cell.angle_gamma   90.00
#
_symmetry.space_group_name_H-M   'P 1'
#
loop_
_entity.id
_entity.type
_entity.pdbx_description
1 polymer ?
#
loop_
_entity_poly.entity_id
_entity_poly.type
_entity_poly.pdbx_seq_one_letter_code
_entity_poly.pdbx_strand_id
1 'polypeptide(L)'
;MTFRRRLLLSLLLWIGTLLVGLYLIVLQFLPLYAEEGNKSAVWVAMGLVFLIGFGASAVIGNRIIRLQVEPIENATATAVELVKGNYRARAYESDAQGSLELNKTINVLARNLQEVSTVRQMEQERLKTLIENMGSALVMIDRQGTISLVNRAFLEETTLSSETVLGSLYREINIAPELKSFIETVFMTENRSRDQIEFADGMKMKNLDVYGAPVIGEHERWLGVVIVFHDITELKKLEQVRKDFVANVSHELRTPVTSIKGFSETLLDGAYQDKDTLLSFLEIIQTESNRLEMLINDLLNLSNMERSAFHIELEPTDMKAVIERAIETVHPKLAEKDIGLELNLKPIAVKGDGNRLIQVIVNLLINAATYSQENTLVSLKLYSEGNMAVVEVVDQGIGIEASEIGRLFERFYRVDRARSRNSGGTGLGLSIVKHIIEAHHGDVEVTSEVGIGTTFTVYLPLAEEF
;
A
#
# COMPACT_ATOMS: atom_id res chain seq x y z
N MET A 1 59.22 -4.01 23.52
CA MET A 1 59.86 -2.76 23.98
C MET A 1 59.41 -1.69 23.00
N THR A 2 58.73 -0.61 23.46
CA THR A 2 58.21 0.47 22.58
C THR A 2 59.35 1.22 21.92
N PHE A 3 59.12 1.77 20.72
CA PHE A 3 60.10 2.57 19.98
C PHE A 3 60.70 3.69 20.84
N ARG A 4 59.87 4.33 21.63
CA ARG A 4 60.25 5.32 22.62
C ARG A 4 61.31 4.83 23.61
N ARG A 5 61.15 3.60 24.18
CA ARG A 5 62.14 3.01 25.09
C ARG A 5 63.47 2.67 24.43
N ARG A 6 63.45 2.21 23.18
CA ARG A 6 64.69 1.90 22.42
C ARG A 6 65.45 3.19 22.11
N LEU A 7 64.74 4.24 21.68
CA LEU A 7 65.34 5.52 21.32
C LEU A 7 65.92 6.21 22.62
N LEU A 8 65.22 6.17 23.72
CA LEU A 8 65.67 6.69 25.02
C LEU A 8 66.93 5.97 25.47
N LEU A 9 66.93 4.64 25.42
CA LEU A 9 68.10 3.83 25.80
C LEU A 9 69.29 4.08 24.88
N SER A 10 69.10 4.16 23.59
CA SER A 10 70.19 4.44 22.62
C SER A 10 70.75 5.82 22.83
N LEU A 11 69.94 6.85 23.10
CA LEU A 11 70.35 8.21 23.31
C LEU A 11 71.11 8.36 24.65
N LEU A 12 70.63 7.72 25.74
CA LEU A 12 71.33 7.67 27.01
C LEU A 12 72.62 6.90 26.89
N LEU A 13 72.70 5.81 26.16
CA LEU A 13 73.91 5.03 25.95
C LEU A 13 74.90 5.81 25.12
N TRP A 14 74.51 6.54 24.10
CA TRP A 14 75.38 7.38 23.27
C TRP A 14 75.91 8.58 24.05
N ILE A 15 75.08 9.26 24.88
CA ILE A 15 75.51 10.34 25.77
C ILE A 15 76.42 9.82 26.85
N GLY A 16 76.09 8.64 27.41
CA GLY A 16 76.93 7.98 28.41
C GLY A 16 78.34 7.67 27.87
N THR A 17 78.42 7.11 26.64
CA THR A 17 79.75 6.82 26.01
C THR A 17 80.53 8.10 25.72
N LEU A 18 79.87 9.16 25.30
CA LEU A 18 80.49 10.45 24.97
C LEU A 18 81.03 11.11 26.26
N LEU A 19 80.24 11.05 27.35
CA LEU A 19 80.68 11.55 28.67
C LEU A 19 81.83 10.74 29.30
N VAL A 20 81.77 9.40 29.13
CA VAL A 20 82.89 8.52 29.57
C VAL A 20 84.12 8.81 28.72
N GLY A 21 84.03 9.02 27.41
CA GLY A 21 85.15 9.41 26.55
C GLY A 21 85.74 10.74 26.96
N LEU A 22 84.90 11.75 27.25
CA LEU A 22 85.39 13.07 27.73
C LEU A 22 86.03 12.94 29.10
N TYR A 23 85.48 12.14 29.99
CA TYR A 23 86.05 11.85 31.28
C TYR A 23 87.44 11.22 31.15
N LEU A 24 87.64 10.22 30.31
CA LEU A 24 88.96 9.58 30.06
C LEU A 24 89.94 10.54 29.45
N ILE A 25 89.55 11.42 28.53
CA ILE A 25 90.43 12.48 27.98
C ILE A 25 90.89 13.44 29.12
N VAL A 26 89.97 13.94 29.87
CA VAL A 26 90.25 14.83 30.99
C VAL A 26 91.17 14.15 32.02
N LEU A 27 90.95 12.87 32.27
CA LEU A 27 91.75 12.05 33.19
C LEU A 27 93.22 11.91 32.73
N GLN A 28 93.43 11.88 31.38
CA GLN A 28 94.76 11.78 30.78
C GLN A 28 95.50 13.11 30.83
N PHE A 29 94.82 14.25 30.81
CA PHE A 29 95.45 15.58 30.79
C PHE A 29 95.50 16.20 32.22
N LEU A 30 94.70 15.78 33.15
CA LEU A 30 94.60 16.35 34.54
C LEU A 30 95.91 16.23 35.32
N PRO A 31 96.74 15.16 35.29
CA PRO A 31 97.99 15.04 35.95
C PRO A 31 99.03 16.10 35.59
N LEU A 32 98.91 16.66 34.37
CA LEU A 32 99.80 17.69 33.82
C LEU A 32 99.54 19.07 34.39
N TYR A 33 98.36 19.33 35.00
CA TYR A 33 97.93 20.67 35.46
C TYR A 33 97.61 20.74 36.96
N ALA A 34 97.62 19.60 37.74
CA ALA A 34 97.24 19.59 39.13
C ALA A 34 98.46 19.61 40.10
N GLU A 35 98.61 20.66 40.91
CA GLU A 35 99.52 20.71 42.02
C GLU A 35 99.10 19.66 43.11
N GLU A 36 100.10 19.05 43.81
CA GLU A 36 99.89 17.89 44.68
C GLU A 36 98.87 18.10 45.82
N GLY A 37 98.60 19.33 46.26
CA GLY A 37 97.75 19.63 47.39
C GLY A 37 96.22 19.71 47.12
N ASN A 38 95.78 19.68 45.87
CA ASN A 38 94.36 19.96 45.55
C ASN A 38 93.67 18.89 44.70
N LYS A 39 94.22 17.69 44.58
CA LYS A 39 93.77 16.60 43.72
C LYS A 39 92.36 16.14 44.08
N SER A 40 91.97 16.04 45.35
CA SER A 40 90.63 15.58 45.75
C SER A 40 89.53 16.54 45.44
N ALA A 41 89.75 17.87 45.48
CA ALA A 41 88.75 18.87 45.09
C ALA A 41 88.50 18.89 43.62
N VAL A 42 89.50 18.64 42.76
CA VAL A 42 89.34 18.52 41.30
C VAL A 42 88.56 17.29 40.95
N TRP A 43 88.76 16.14 41.57
CA TRP A 43 87.94 14.94 41.32
C TRP A 43 86.47 15.12 41.69
N VAL A 44 86.18 15.76 42.81
CA VAL A 44 84.83 16.08 43.22
C VAL A 44 84.15 17.07 42.27
N ALA A 45 84.87 18.12 41.84
CA ALA A 45 84.34 19.08 40.87
C ALA A 45 84.04 18.43 39.55
N MET A 46 84.91 17.52 39.06
CA MET A 46 84.75 16.77 37.83
C MET A 46 83.56 15.79 37.88
N GLY A 47 83.37 15.09 39.04
CA GLY A 47 82.21 14.25 39.29
C GLY A 47 80.92 15.04 39.26
N LEU A 48 80.92 16.27 39.80
CA LEU A 48 79.76 17.17 39.80
C LEU A 48 79.41 17.65 38.38
N VAL A 49 80.40 18.05 37.55
CA VAL A 49 80.21 18.47 36.17
C VAL A 49 79.63 17.32 35.33
N PHE A 50 80.18 16.09 35.56
CA PHE A 50 79.66 14.89 34.91
C PHE A 50 78.21 14.63 35.27
N LEU A 51 77.83 14.70 36.51
CA LEU A 51 76.49 14.47 37.01
C LEU A 51 75.50 15.52 36.52
N ILE A 52 75.89 16.79 36.46
CA ILE A 52 75.12 17.89 35.88
C ILE A 52 74.94 17.69 34.39
N GLY A 53 76.04 17.35 33.69
CA GLY A 53 75.97 17.06 32.21
C GLY A 53 75.04 15.88 31.88
N PHE A 54 75.14 14.81 32.64
CA PHE A 54 74.22 13.65 32.46
C PHE A 54 72.78 14.03 32.76
N GLY A 55 72.52 14.75 33.85
CA GLY A 55 71.18 15.22 34.23
C GLY A 55 70.54 16.13 33.10
N ALA A 56 71.36 17.09 32.61
CA ALA A 56 70.96 18.01 31.55
C ALA A 56 70.64 17.23 30.27
N SER A 57 71.47 16.25 29.91
CA SER A 57 71.27 15.40 28.72
C SER A 57 70.01 14.53 28.81
N ALA A 58 69.73 13.99 30.00
CA ALA A 58 68.53 13.22 30.28
C ALA A 58 67.23 14.08 30.15
N VAL A 59 67.30 15.33 30.64
CA VAL A 59 66.18 16.29 30.51
C VAL A 59 65.94 16.66 29.03
N ILE A 60 67.02 16.98 28.30
CA ILE A 60 66.93 17.33 26.88
C ILE A 60 66.39 16.12 26.05
N GLY A 61 66.90 14.91 26.29
CA GLY A 61 66.44 13.70 25.61
C GLY A 61 64.97 13.41 25.87
N ASN A 62 64.51 13.54 27.11
CA ASN A 62 63.10 13.37 27.47
C ASN A 62 62.22 14.45 26.82
N ARG A 63 62.71 15.67 26.71
CA ARG A 63 62.02 16.78 26.03
C ARG A 63 61.89 16.53 24.51
N ILE A 64 62.92 16.02 23.86
CA ILE A 64 62.92 15.67 22.42
C ILE A 64 61.90 14.54 22.18
N ILE A 65 61.90 13.51 23.02
CA ILE A 65 60.95 12.40 22.93
C ILE A 65 59.51 12.87 23.05
N ARG A 66 59.21 13.67 24.05
CA ARG A 66 57.85 14.22 24.22
C ARG A 66 57.40 15.12 23.08
N LEU A 67 58.30 15.93 22.52
CA LEU A 67 57.96 16.91 21.51
C LEU A 67 57.93 16.33 20.09
N GLN A 68 58.70 15.27 19.80
CA GLN A 68 58.84 14.74 18.43
C GLN A 68 58.34 13.30 18.27
N VAL A 69 58.58 12.40 19.22
CA VAL A 69 58.27 10.97 19.06
C VAL A 69 56.83 10.65 19.49
N GLU A 70 56.42 11.15 20.62
CA GLU A 70 55.08 10.86 21.17
C GLU A 70 53.94 11.33 20.25
N PRO A 71 54.01 12.49 19.61
CA PRO A 71 52.98 12.90 18.65
C PRO A 71 52.91 12.00 17.41
N ILE A 72 54.02 11.50 16.90
CA ILE A 72 54.08 10.59 15.76
C ILE A 72 53.48 9.22 16.12
N GLU A 73 53.82 8.70 17.32
CA GLU A 73 53.22 7.44 17.81
C GLU A 73 51.70 7.58 17.95
N ASN A 74 51.21 8.68 18.52
CA ASN A 74 49.78 8.97 18.63
C ASN A 74 49.08 9.09 17.27
N ALA A 75 49.71 9.80 16.34
CA ALA A 75 49.20 9.92 14.95
C ALA A 75 49.10 8.55 14.26
N THR A 76 50.16 7.73 14.41
CA THR A 76 50.18 6.35 13.87
C THR A 76 49.13 5.48 14.52
N ALA A 77 48.97 5.53 15.83
CA ALA A 77 47.91 4.79 16.54
C ALA A 77 46.50 5.18 16.06
N THR A 78 46.27 6.48 15.87
CA THR A 78 45.00 6.98 15.35
C THR A 78 44.77 6.50 13.90
N ALA A 79 45.79 6.56 13.04
CA ALA A 79 45.69 6.07 11.66
C ALA A 79 45.36 4.56 11.61
N VAL A 80 45.92 3.75 12.49
CA VAL A 80 45.61 2.31 12.62
C VAL A 80 44.14 2.11 13.02
N GLU A 81 43.64 2.90 13.96
CA GLU A 81 42.21 2.85 14.34
C GLU A 81 41.27 3.22 13.16
N LEU A 82 41.64 4.24 12.35
CA LEU A 82 40.88 4.60 11.15
C LEU A 82 40.83 3.45 10.15
N VAL A 83 41.93 2.73 9.93
CA VAL A 83 41.98 1.54 9.04
C VAL A 83 41.08 0.41 9.56
N LYS A 84 40.95 0.24 10.88
CA LYS A 84 40.03 -0.72 11.49
C LYS A 84 38.55 -0.32 11.42
N GLY A 85 38.25 0.87 10.87
CA GLY A 85 36.89 1.37 10.72
C GLY A 85 36.41 2.27 11.87
N ASN A 86 37.28 2.55 12.87
CA ASN A 86 36.94 3.49 13.94
C ASN A 86 37.17 4.94 13.48
N TYR A 87 36.27 5.47 12.66
CA TYR A 87 36.40 6.83 12.11
C TYR A 87 36.14 7.95 13.12
N ARG A 88 35.78 7.62 14.37
CA ARG A 88 35.66 8.59 15.46
C ARG A 88 37.00 8.87 16.17
N ALA A 89 38.01 8.05 15.92
CA ALA A 89 39.33 8.26 16.47
C ALA A 89 39.90 9.62 16.04
N ARG A 90 40.60 10.31 16.97
CA ARG A 90 41.23 11.61 16.72
C ARG A 90 42.64 11.60 17.31
N ALA A 91 43.58 12.17 16.56
CA ALA A 91 44.92 12.42 17.04
C ALA A 91 44.92 13.65 17.96
N TYR A 92 45.68 13.54 19.07
CA TYR A 92 45.79 14.64 20.04
C TYR A 92 46.54 15.83 19.41
N GLU A 93 45.96 17.03 19.49
CA GLU A 93 46.60 18.26 19.04
C GLU A 93 47.70 18.64 20.03
N SER A 94 48.98 18.37 19.71
CA SER A 94 50.14 18.77 20.45
C SER A 94 50.63 20.15 20.01
N ASP A 95 51.00 21.02 20.95
CA ASP A 95 51.54 22.36 20.68
C ASP A 95 52.91 22.38 19.94
N ALA A 96 53.48 21.21 19.66
CA ALA A 96 54.77 21.11 18.98
C ALA A 96 54.60 21.38 17.46
N GLN A 97 55.25 22.44 16.97
CA GLN A 97 55.10 22.98 15.61
C GLN A 97 55.25 21.94 14.48
N GLY A 98 56.06 20.90 14.61
CA GLY A 98 56.28 19.88 13.58
C GLY A 98 55.25 18.77 13.51
N SER A 99 54.54 18.49 14.58
CA SER A 99 53.51 17.43 14.65
C SER A 99 52.07 17.96 14.54
N LEU A 100 51.91 19.27 14.64
CA LEU A 100 50.58 19.93 14.56
C LEU A 100 49.93 19.70 13.19
N GLU A 101 50.71 19.81 12.11
CA GLU A 101 50.24 19.66 10.75
C GLU A 101 49.84 18.21 10.42
N LEU A 102 50.64 17.22 10.88
CA LEU A 102 50.34 15.80 10.74
C LEU A 102 49.03 15.43 11.50
N ASN A 103 48.90 15.85 12.75
CA ASN A 103 47.71 15.56 13.56
C ASN A 103 46.46 16.24 12.98
N LYS A 104 46.57 17.49 12.50
CA LYS A 104 45.46 18.17 11.77
C LYS A 104 45.07 17.42 10.54
N THR A 105 46.00 16.96 9.72
CA THR A 105 45.74 16.21 8.49
C THR A 105 45.03 14.89 8.77
N ILE A 106 45.50 14.15 9.79
CA ILE A 106 44.85 12.90 10.21
C ILE A 106 43.43 13.18 10.75
N ASN A 107 43.21 14.25 11.51
CA ASN A 107 41.91 14.60 11.99
C ASN A 107 40.94 15.04 10.86
N VAL A 108 41.44 15.72 9.82
CA VAL A 108 40.66 16.03 8.62
C VAL A 108 40.34 14.76 7.88
N LEU A 109 41.29 13.85 7.68
CA LEU A 109 41.03 12.54 7.05
C LEU A 109 39.99 11.73 7.82
N ALA A 110 40.11 11.67 9.16
CA ALA A 110 39.15 10.99 10.03
C ALA A 110 37.73 11.56 9.89
N ARG A 111 37.62 12.90 9.79
CA ARG A 111 36.34 13.59 9.57
C ARG A 111 35.73 13.21 8.23
N ASN A 112 36.50 13.28 7.14
CA ASN A 112 36.03 12.94 5.80
C ASN A 112 35.60 11.47 5.71
N LEU A 113 36.38 10.53 6.27
CA LEU A 113 36.00 9.11 6.31
C LEU A 113 34.74 8.88 7.12
N GLN A 114 34.58 9.56 8.24
CA GLN A 114 33.36 9.50 9.06
C GLN A 114 32.16 10.03 8.26
N GLU A 115 32.29 11.14 7.59
CA GLU A 115 31.24 11.75 6.77
C GLU A 115 30.81 10.83 5.62
N VAL A 116 31.77 10.31 4.83
CA VAL A 116 31.51 9.35 3.75
C VAL A 116 30.82 8.10 4.28
N SER A 117 31.28 7.55 5.41
CA SER A 117 30.67 6.37 6.03
C SER A 117 29.24 6.66 6.47
N THR A 118 28.99 7.82 7.10
CA THR A 118 27.65 8.22 7.56
C THR A 118 26.69 8.41 6.37
N VAL A 119 27.13 9.12 5.32
CA VAL A 119 26.33 9.32 4.10
C VAL A 119 25.99 7.98 3.46
N ARG A 120 26.96 7.08 3.31
CA ARG A 120 26.74 5.74 2.76
C ARG A 120 25.72 4.94 3.58
N GLN A 121 25.83 4.98 4.90
CA GLN A 121 24.87 4.29 5.77
C GLN A 121 23.48 4.88 5.65
N MET A 122 23.34 6.21 5.63
CA MET A 122 22.06 6.89 5.45
C MET A 122 21.43 6.54 4.09
N GLU A 123 22.20 6.49 3.00
CA GLU A 123 21.72 6.07 1.68
C GLU A 123 21.23 4.62 1.68
N GLN A 124 21.96 3.71 2.32
CA GLN A 124 21.54 2.31 2.45
C GLN A 124 20.24 2.17 3.25
N GLU A 125 20.13 2.88 4.38
CA GLU A 125 18.91 2.88 5.20
C GLU A 125 17.72 3.49 4.43
N ARG A 126 17.96 4.57 3.68
CA ARG A 126 16.94 5.19 2.82
C ARG A 126 16.45 4.24 1.74
N LEU A 127 17.35 3.58 1.02
CA LEU A 127 16.98 2.60 -0.01
C LEU A 127 16.21 1.42 0.60
N LYS A 128 16.66 0.88 1.73
CA LYS A 128 15.96 -0.16 2.46
C LYS A 128 14.55 0.27 2.84
N THR A 129 14.40 1.46 3.40
CA THR A 129 13.10 2.01 3.80
C THR A 129 12.16 2.18 2.59
N LEU A 130 12.67 2.63 1.44
CA LEU A 130 11.89 2.75 0.21
C LEU A 130 11.40 1.38 -0.27
N ILE A 131 12.28 0.38 -0.31
CA ILE A 131 11.94 -0.98 -0.73
C ILE A 131 10.92 -1.61 0.22
N GLU A 132 11.09 -1.47 1.53
CA GLU A 132 10.19 -2.04 2.54
C GLU A 132 8.78 -1.40 2.52
N ASN A 133 8.67 -0.12 2.15
CA ASN A 133 7.38 0.59 2.10
C ASN A 133 6.77 0.68 0.69
N MET A 134 7.33 -0.01 -0.29
CA MET A 134 6.68 -0.15 -1.60
C MET A 134 5.40 -0.97 -1.47
N GLY A 135 4.29 -0.48 -2.06
CA GLY A 135 3.01 -1.19 -2.08
C GLY A 135 2.95 -2.40 -3.01
N SER A 136 4.02 -2.66 -3.78
CA SER A 136 4.14 -3.84 -4.64
C SER A 136 5.11 -4.84 -4.02
N ALA A 137 4.79 -6.12 -4.13
CA ALA A 137 5.67 -7.20 -3.70
C ALA A 137 6.95 -7.22 -4.53
N LEU A 138 8.11 -7.33 -3.88
CA LEU A 138 9.41 -7.37 -4.54
C LEU A 138 10.25 -8.53 -3.99
N VAL A 139 10.81 -9.32 -4.91
CA VAL A 139 11.80 -10.34 -4.61
C VAL A 139 13.00 -10.21 -5.54
N MET A 140 14.20 -10.32 -4.99
CA MET A 140 15.46 -10.37 -5.73
C MET A 140 16.10 -11.74 -5.56
N ILE A 141 16.45 -12.35 -6.66
CA ILE A 141 17.02 -13.69 -6.74
C ILE A 141 18.41 -13.58 -7.35
N ASP A 142 19.39 -14.13 -6.68
CA ASP A 142 20.78 -14.12 -7.14
C ASP A 142 21.03 -15.12 -8.29
N ARG A 143 22.27 -15.17 -8.78
CA ARG A 143 22.68 -16.05 -9.89
C ARG A 143 22.60 -17.54 -9.56
N GLN A 144 22.57 -17.90 -8.30
CA GLN A 144 22.44 -19.28 -7.82
C GLN A 144 20.96 -19.69 -7.67
N GLY A 145 20.04 -18.76 -7.88
CA GLY A 145 18.61 -18.98 -7.65
C GLY A 145 18.18 -18.77 -6.20
N THR A 146 19.07 -18.21 -5.37
CA THR A 146 18.81 -17.93 -3.96
C THR A 146 18.14 -16.57 -3.79
N ILE A 147 17.14 -16.50 -2.94
CA ILE A 147 16.45 -15.26 -2.64
C ILE A 147 17.34 -14.40 -1.74
N SER A 148 17.80 -13.29 -2.29
CA SER A 148 18.73 -12.36 -1.62
C SER A 148 18.03 -11.18 -0.94
N LEU A 149 16.82 -10.81 -1.41
CA LEU A 149 16.05 -9.72 -0.83
C LEU A 149 14.56 -9.93 -1.10
N VAL A 150 13.75 -9.63 -0.10
CA VAL A 150 12.29 -9.49 -0.21
C VAL A 150 11.86 -8.26 0.56
N ASN A 151 10.76 -7.62 0.14
CA ASN A 151 10.17 -6.54 0.90
C ASN A 151 8.96 -7.02 1.72
N ARG A 152 8.44 -6.12 2.55
CA ARG A 152 7.28 -6.41 3.40
C ARG A 152 6.06 -6.84 2.59
N ALA A 153 5.75 -6.17 1.48
CA ALA A 153 4.60 -6.49 0.63
C ALA A 153 4.68 -7.93 0.05
N PHE A 154 5.89 -8.42 -0.28
CA PHE A 154 6.07 -9.80 -0.71
C PHE A 154 5.67 -10.81 0.38
N LEU A 155 6.08 -10.55 1.62
CA LEU A 155 5.79 -11.44 2.76
C LEU A 155 4.28 -11.44 3.09
N GLU A 156 3.64 -10.27 3.04
CA GLU A 156 2.19 -10.11 3.26
C GLU A 156 1.39 -10.83 2.16
N GLU A 157 1.76 -10.67 0.89
CA GLU A 157 1.05 -11.25 -0.25
C GLU A 157 1.19 -12.78 -0.33
N THR A 158 2.37 -13.30 0.02
CA THR A 158 2.65 -14.75 0.00
C THR A 158 2.36 -15.44 1.33
N THR A 159 2.05 -14.68 2.41
CA THR A 159 1.88 -15.19 3.78
C THR A 159 3.08 -15.98 4.32
N LEU A 160 4.28 -15.71 3.77
CA LEU A 160 5.52 -16.35 4.16
C LEU A 160 6.30 -15.51 5.17
N SER A 161 7.16 -16.14 5.98
CA SER A 161 8.05 -15.42 6.89
C SER A 161 9.40 -15.13 6.25
N SER A 162 10.00 -14.00 6.62
CA SER A 162 11.33 -13.60 6.14
C SER A 162 12.41 -14.66 6.42
N GLU A 163 12.32 -15.34 7.56
CA GLU A 163 13.28 -16.37 7.97
C GLU A 163 13.25 -17.61 7.07
N THR A 164 12.09 -17.94 6.52
CA THR A 164 11.91 -19.09 5.64
C THR A 164 12.27 -18.80 4.18
N VAL A 165 12.21 -17.53 3.79
CA VAL A 165 12.37 -17.10 2.39
C VAL A 165 13.79 -16.63 2.10
N LEU A 166 14.38 -15.80 2.95
CA LEU A 166 15.73 -15.28 2.73
C LEU A 166 16.78 -16.41 2.80
N GLY A 167 17.59 -16.52 1.76
CA GLY A 167 18.63 -17.55 1.65
C GLY A 167 18.15 -18.90 1.14
N SER A 168 16.84 -19.09 0.89
CA SER A 168 16.29 -20.29 0.27
C SER A 168 16.28 -20.19 -1.27
N LEU A 169 16.18 -21.31 -1.96
CA LEU A 169 16.01 -21.34 -3.41
C LEU A 169 14.57 -20.95 -3.78
N TYR A 170 14.40 -20.10 -4.79
CA TYR A 170 13.06 -19.67 -5.24
C TYR A 170 12.15 -20.83 -5.66
N ARG A 171 12.73 -21.97 -6.05
CA ARG A 171 12.00 -23.18 -6.42
C ARG A 171 11.39 -23.91 -5.22
N GLU A 172 11.97 -23.74 -4.04
CA GLU A 172 11.58 -24.44 -2.80
C GLU A 172 10.50 -23.71 -2.02
N ILE A 173 10.36 -22.39 -2.20
CA ILE A 173 9.34 -21.62 -1.50
C ILE A 173 7.93 -21.98 -1.99
N ASN A 174 6.95 -21.91 -1.09
CA ASN A 174 5.56 -22.22 -1.40
C ASN A 174 4.82 -20.98 -1.95
N ILE A 175 4.93 -20.75 -3.25
CA ILE A 175 4.21 -19.71 -3.99
C ILE A 175 3.45 -20.35 -5.17
N ALA A 176 2.52 -19.58 -5.77
CA ALA A 176 1.72 -20.05 -6.90
C ALA A 176 2.60 -20.62 -8.03
N PRO A 177 2.24 -21.78 -8.61
CA PRO A 177 3.00 -22.42 -9.69
C PRO A 177 3.21 -21.51 -10.90
N GLU A 178 2.21 -20.68 -11.22
CA GLU A 178 2.23 -19.72 -12.33
C GLU A 178 3.29 -18.64 -12.08
N LEU A 179 3.39 -18.16 -10.85
CA LEU A 179 4.42 -17.19 -10.46
C LEU A 179 5.82 -17.82 -10.50
N LYS A 180 5.97 -19.09 -10.09
CA LYS A 180 7.24 -19.83 -10.23
C LYS A 180 7.65 -19.95 -11.69
N SER A 181 6.72 -20.29 -12.58
CA SER A 181 6.97 -20.42 -14.01
C SER A 181 7.41 -19.09 -14.63
N PHE A 182 6.79 -17.98 -14.22
CA PHE A 182 7.21 -16.65 -14.66
C PHE A 182 8.64 -16.32 -14.19
N ILE A 183 8.94 -16.56 -12.90
CA ILE A 183 10.29 -16.35 -12.36
C ILE A 183 11.31 -17.17 -13.14
N GLU A 184 11.02 -18.44 -13.41
CA GLU A 184 11.90 -19.33 -14.17
C GLU A 184 12.13 -18.81 -15.59
N THR A 185 11.11 -18.29 -16.24
CA THR A 185 11.21 -17.71 -17.58
C THR A 185 12.16 -16.51 -17.60
N VAL A 186 11.99 -15.57 -16.66
CA VAL A 186 12.86 -14.39 -16.56
C VAL A 186 14.29 -14.79 -16.20
N PHE A 187 14.44 -15.74 -15.27
CA PHE A 187 15.73 -16.24 -14.81
C PHE A 187 16.52 -16.94 -15.94
N MET A 188 15.85 -17.75 -16.76
CA MET A 188 16.49 -18.51 -17.84
C MET A 188 16.74 -17.66 -19.08
N THR A 189 15.89 -16.71 -19.38
CA THR A 189 16.02 -15.86 -20.59
C THR A 189 16.87 -14.63 -20.35
N GLU A 190 17.07 -14.24 -19.09
CA GLU A 190 17.77 -12.99 -18.67
C GLU A 190 17.19 -11.74 -19.36
N ASN A 191 15.92 -11.80 -19.74
CA ASN A 191 15.22 -10.71 -20.43
C ASN A 191 14.14 -10.11 -19.54
N ARG A 192 13.81 -8.84 -19.81
CA ARG A 192 12.65 -8.20 -19.19
C ARG A 192 11.39 -8.88 -19.68
N SER A 193 10.50 -9.20 -18.77
CA SER A 193 9.18 -9.76 -19.07
C SER A 193 8.11 -9.10 -18.20
N ARG A 194 6.89 -9.01 -18.74
CA ARG A 194 5.71 -8.60 -18.00
C ARG A 194 4.55 -9.49 -18.40
N ASP A 195 3.79 -9.96 -17.42
CA ASP A 195 2.63 -10.80 -17.64
C ASP A 195 1.55 -10.54 -16.58
N GLN A 196 0.32 -10.92 -16.89
CA GLN A 196 -0.78 -10.95 -15.93
C GLN A 196 -1.09 -12.40 -15.60
N ILE A 197 -0.88 -12.75 -14.35
CA ILE A 197 -1.04 -14.11 -13.85
C ILE A 197 -2.34 -14.21 -13.05
N GLU A 198 -3.16 -15.19 -13.42
CA GLU A 198 -4.36 -15.54 -12.68
C GLU A 198 -4.16 -16.92 -12.04
N PHE A 199 -4.44 -17.02 -10.74
CA PHE A 199 -4.34 -18.29 -10.00
C PHE A 199 -5.36 -18.35 -8.86
N ALA A 200 -5.66 -19.57 -8.42
CA ALA A 200 -6.55 -19.82 -7.30
C ALA A 200 -5.79 -19.77 -5.96
N ASP A 201 -6.20 -18.88 -5.08
CA ASP A 201 -5.74 -18.79 -3.68
C ASP A 201 -6.88 -19.25 -2.76
N GLY A 202 -6.93 -20.53 -2.45
CA GLY A 202 -8.05 -21.17 -1.79
C GLY A 202 -9.32 -21.13 -2.64
N MET A 203 -10.38 -20.48 -2.14
CA MET A 203 -11.64 -20.29 -2.86
C MET A 203 -11.71 -18.97 -3.65
N LYS A 204 -10.66 -18.16 -3.64
CA LYS A 204 -10.62 -16.86 -4.34
C LYS A 204 -9.67 -16.91 -5.52
N MET A 205 -10.07 -16.29 -6.63
CA MET A 205 -9.19 -16.06 -7.76
C MET A 205 -8.41 -14.76 -7.52
N LYS A 206 -7.08 -14.83 -7.61
CA LYS A 206 -6.19 -13.66 -7.56
C LYS A 206 -5.63 -13.35 -8.93
N ASN A 207 -5.47 -12.08 -9.23
CA ASN A 207 -4.88 -11.57 -10.46
C ASN A 207 -3.65 -10.71 -10.09
N LEU A 208 -2.47 -11.13 -10.53
CA LEU A 208 -1.22 -10.41 -10.32
C LEU A 208 -0.74 -9.80 -11.65
N ASP A 209 -0.33 -8.53 -11.61
CA ASP A 209 0.49 -7.92 -12.67
C ASP A 209 1.95 -8.10 -12.29
N VAL A 210 2.68 -8.93 -13.01
CA VAL A 210 4.02 -9.37 -12.68
C VAL A 210 5.02 -8.78 -13.67
N TYR A 211 6.08 -8.18 -13.16
CA TYR A 211 7.20 -7.66 -13.93
C TYR A 211 8.51 -8.28 -13.45
N GLY A 212 9.31 -8.78 -14.37
CA GLY A 212 10.62 -9.34 -14.09
C GLY A 212 11.70 -8.68 -14.95
N ALA A 213 12.87 -8.46 -14.36
CA ALA A 213 14.01 -7.89 -15.05
C ALA A 213 15.34 -8.46 -14.54
N PRO A 214 16.36 -8.62 -15.43
CA PRO A 214 17.71 -8.94 -15.01
C PRO A 214 18.33 -7.77 -14.24
N VAL A 215 19.06 -8.08 -13.19
CA VAL A 215 19.89 -7.13 -12.44
C VAL A 215 21.29 -7.21 -12.99
N ILE A 216 21.76 -6.12 -13.57
CA ILE A 216 23.09 -6.02 -14.18
C ILE A 216 23.94 -5.07 -13.33
N GLY A 217 25.05 -5.52 -12.84
CA GLY A 217 26.01 -4.74 -12.05
C GLY A 217 27.07 -4.05 -12.92
N GLU A 218 28.11 -3.56 -12.28
CA GLU A 218 29.26 -2.97 -12.96
C GLU A 218 29.91 -3.98 -13.93
N HIS A 219 30.43 -3.49 -15.05
CA HIS A 219 31.06 -4.26 -16.13
C HIS A 219 30.11 -5.29 -16.78
N GLU A 220 28.81 -4.93 -16.92
CA GLU A 220 27.78 -5.78 -17.54
C GLU A 220 27.63 -7.17 -16.90
N ARG A 221 28.05 -7.31 -15.66
CA ARG A 221 27.96 -8.57 -14.93
C ARG A 221 26.52 -8.82 -14.48
N TRP A 222 25.91 -9.89 -14.98
CA TRP A 222 24.61 -10.34 -14.48
C TRP A 222 24.69 -10.76 -13.00
N LEU A 223 23.84 -10.19 -12.18
CA LEU A 223 23.80 -10.42 -10.72
C LEU A 223 22.62 -11.27 -10.28
N GLY A 224 21.63 -11.47 -11.14
CA GLY A 224 20.40 -12.19 -10.84
C GLY A 224 19.19 -11.50 -11.48
N VAL A 225 18.02 -11.70 -10.92
CA VAL A 225 16.77 -11.12 -11.39
C VAL A 225 16.02 -10.44 -10.25
N VAL A 226 15.29 -9.40 -10.60
CA VAL A 226 14.29 -8.78 -9.72
C VAL A 226 12.91 -9.04 -10.28
N ILE A 227 12.01 -9.50 -9.42
CA ILE A 227 10.60 -9.70 -9.75
C ILE A 227 9.79 -8.77 -8.86
N VAL A 228 8.88 -8.04 -9.49
CA VAL A 228 7.92 -7.16 -8.82
C VAL A 228 6.53 -7.60 -9.26
N PHE A 229 5.60 -7.72 -8.31
CA PHE A 229 4.21 -8.01 -8.63
C PHE A 229 3.25 -7.24 -7.74
N HIS A 230 2.07 -7.00 -8.29
CA HIS A 230 1.03 -6.25 -7.65
C HIS A 230 -0.30 -6.96 -7.81
N ASP A 231 -1.08 -7.09 -6.72
CA ASP A 231 -2.42 -7.63 -6.78
C ASP A 231 -3.37 -6.63 -7.45
N ILE A 232 -3.88 -7.02 -8.62
CA ILE A 232 -4.84 -6.24 -9.40
C ILE A 232 -6.24 -6.86 -9.40
N THR A 233 -6.52 -7.76 -8.45
CA THR A 233 -7.79 -8.50 -8.39
C THR A 233 -8.98 -7.56 -8.31
N GLU A 234 -8.95 -6.56 -7.44
CA GLU A 234 -10.03 -5.56 -7.32
C GLU A 234 -10.15 -4.69 -8.57
N LEU A 235 -9.04 -4.31 -9.18
CA LEU A 235 -9.02 -3.56 -10.43
C LEU A 235 -9.68 -4.36 -11.56
N LYS A 236 -9.34 -5.65 -11.68
CA LYS A 236 -9.93 -6.57 -12.67
C LYS A 236 -11.43 -6.78 -12.44
N LYS A 237 -11.86 -6.92 -11.19
CA LYS A 237 -13.29 -7.00 -10.85
C LYS A 237 -14.03 -5.74 -11.28
N LEU A 238 -13.50 -4.56 -10.96
CA LEU A 238 -14.09 -3.28 -11.38
C LEU A 238 -14.15 -3.15 -12.92
N GLU A 239 -13.08 -3.56 -13.62
CA GLU A 239 -13.03 -3.56 -15.07
C GLU A 239 -14.09 -4.51 -15.68
N GLN A 240 -14.25 -5.70 -15.08
CA GLN A 240 -15.25 -6.68 -15.52
C GLN A 240 -16.68 -6.15 -15.29
N VAL A 241 -16.97 -5.62 -14.10
CA VAL A 241 -18.27 -5.00 -13.80
C VAL A 241 -18.59 -3.88 -14.80
N ARG A 242 -17.59 -3.06 -15.16
CA ARG A 242 -17.76 -2.01 -16.17
C ARG A 242 -18.03 -2.57 -17.57
N LYS A 243 -17.31 -3.63 -17.98
CA LYS A 243 -17.54 -4.30 -19.28
C LYS A 243 -18.96 -4.89 -19.35
N ASP A 244 -19.35 -5.59 -18.29
CA ASP A 244 -20.68 -6.20 -18.21
C ASP A 244 -21.79 -5.13 -18.21
N PHE A 245 -21.57 -4.00 -17.53
CA PHE A 245 -22.49 -2.87 -17.57
C PHE A 245 -22.70 -2.36 -19.00
N VAL A 246 -21.64 -2.05 -19.74
CA VAL A 246 -21.73 -1.55 -21.13
C VAL A 246 -22.41 -2.58 -22.05
N ALA A 247 -22.07 -3.85 -21.91
CA ALA A 247 -22.66 -4.92 -22.67
C ALA A 247 -24.20 -5.03 -22.40
N ASN A 248 -24.57 -5.03 -21.13
CA ASN A 248 -25.97 -5.13 -20.72
C ASN A 248 -26.80 -3.91 -21.16
N VAL A 249 -26.28 -2.67 -21.00
CA VAL A 249 -26.93 -1.46 -21.54
C VAL A 249 -27.18 -1.59 -23.03
N SER A 250 -26.17 -2.02 -23.79
CA SER A 250 -26.31 -2.20 -25.24
C SER A 250 -27.37 -3.23 -25.63
N HIS A 251 -27.46 -4.30 -24.86
CA HIS A 251 -28.49 -5.33 -25.08
C HIS A 251 -29.89 -4.86 -24.70
N GLU A 252 -30.05 -4.21 -23.55
CA GLU A 252 -31.37 -3.75 -23.08
C GLU A 252 -31.92 -2.59 -23.92
N LEU A 253 -31.06 -1.76 -24.53
CA LEU A 253 -31.47 -0.74 -25.50
C LEU A 253 -31.81 -1.31 -26.87
N ARG A 254 -31.07 -2.33 -27.35
CA ARG A 254 -31.26 -2.90 -28.70
C ARG A 254 -32.61 -3.59 -28.85
N THR A 255 -33.05 -4.29 -27.82
CA THR A 255 -34.30 -5.09 -27.86
C THR A 255 -35.52 -4.23 -28.17
N PRO A 256 -35.84 -3.17 -27.37
CA PRO A 256 -37.02 -2.33 -27.68
C PRO A 256 -36.89 -1.61 -29.02
N VAL A 257 -35.69 -1.11 -29.36
CA VAL A 257 -35.45 -0.45 -30.66
C VAL A 257 -35.74 -1.40 -31.85
N THR A 258 -35.30 -2.66 -31.75
CA THR A 258 -35.55 -3.66 -32.78
C THR A 258 -37.06 -3.99 -32.88
N SER A 259 -37.75 -4.08 -31.75
CA SER A 259 -39.19 -4.32 -31.68
C SER A 259 -39.96 -3.16 -32.31
N ILE A 260 -39.69 -1.91 -31.88
CA ILE A 260 -40.32 -0.71 -32.48
C ILE A 260 -40.09 -0.65 -33.98
N LYS A 261 -38.85 -0.88 -34.43
CA LYS A 261 -38.51 -0.88 -35.85
C LYS A 261 -39.29 -1.95 -36.63
N GLY A 262 -39.29 -3.20 -36.11
CA GLY A 262 -39.97 -4.31 -36.81
C GLY A 262 -41.48 -4.12 -36.94
N PHE A 263 -42.16 -3.69 -35.87
CA PHE A 263 -43.59 -3.39 -35.94
C PHE A 263 -43.90 -2.20 -36.82
N SER A 264 -43.06 -1.16 -36.82
CA SER A 264 -43.20 -0.01 -37.70
C SER A 264 -43.02 -0.41 -39.18
N GLU A 265 -42.04 -1.26 -39.53
CA GLU A 265 -41.81 -1.78 -40.87
C GLU A 265 -42.99 -2.62 -41.32
N THR A 266 -43.51 -3.53 -40.46
CA THR A 266 -44.67 -4.36 -40.76
C THR A 266 -45.96 -3.53 -41.03
N LEU A 267 -46.14 -2.46 -40.22
CA LEU A 267 -47.24 -1.51 -40.49
C LEU A 267 -47.12 -0.85 -41.87
N LEU A 268 -45.91 -0.37 -42.21
CA LEU A 268 -45.63 0.29 -43.49
C LEU A 268 -45.80 -0.68 -44.68
N ASP A 269 -45.52 -1.96 -44.49
CA ASP A 269 -45.68 -3.01 -45.51
C ASP A 269 -47.14 -3.45 -45.75
N GLY A 270 -48.12 -2.74 -45.15
CA GLY A 270 -49.54 -2.92 -45.45
C GLY A 270 -50.38 -3.40 -44.24
N ALA A 271 -49.79 -3.78 -43.12
CA ALA A 271 -50.57 -4.20 -41.95
C ALA A 271 -51.45 -3.07 -41.35
N TYR A 272 -51.18 -1.81 -41.68
CA TYR A 272 -52.01 -0.66 -41.32
C TYR A 272 -53.45 -0.73 -41.88
N GLN A 273 -53.70 -1.57 -42.87
CA GLN A 273 -55.05 -1.72 -43.48
C GLN A 273 -55.99 -2.47 -42.54
N ASP A 274 -55.51 -3.33 -41.71
CA ASP A 274 -56.34 -4.00 -40.71
C ASP A 274 -56.28 -3.18 -39.40
N LYS A 275 -57.41 -2.67 -38.95
CA LYS A 275 -57.56 -1.76 -37.83
C LYS A 275 -57.15 -2.40 -36.51
N ASP A 276 -57.45 -3.68 -36.31
CA ASP A 276 -57.15 -4.38 -35.04
C ASP A 276 -55.63 -4.63 -34.92
N THR A 277 -55.00 -5.04 -36.04
CA THR A 277 -53.53 -5.19 -36.14
C THR A 277 -52.84 -3.85 -35.97
N LEU A 278 -53.35 -2.77 -36.58
CA LEU A 278 -52.80 -1.43 -36.43
C LEU A 278 -52.79 -0.98 -34.98
N LEU A 279 -53.90 -1.12 -34.26
CA LEU A 279 -54.01 -0.72 -32.86
C LEU A 279 -53.08 -1.55 -31.97
N SER A 280 -53.06 -2.87 -32.13
CA SER A 280 -52.19 -3.77 -31.40
C SER A 280 -50.70 -3.44 -31.60
N PHE A 281 -50.26 -3.15 -32.82
CA PHE A 281 -48.87 -2.83 -33.11
C PHE A 281 -48.48 -1.43 -32.56
N LEU A 282 -49.39 -0.47 -32.61
CA LEU A 282 -49.19 0.85 -31.99
C LEU A 282 -49.09 0.74 -30.47
N GLU A 283 -49.88 -0.11 -29.81
CA GLU A 283 -49.79 -0.38 -28.39
C GLU A 283 -48.42 -0.99 -28.01
N ILE A 284 -47.91 -1.93 -28.81
CA ILE A 284 -46.58 -2.53 -28.60
C ILE A 284 -45.48 -1.46 -28.76
N ILE A 285 -45.56 -0.65 -29.85
CA ILE A 285 -44.60 0.43 -30.08
C ILE A 285 -44.60 1.42 -28.92
N GLN A 286 -45.77 1.81 -28.41
CA GLN A 286 -45.89 2.71 -27.28
C GLN A 286 -45.32 2.11 -26.01
N THR A 287 -45.61 0.84 -25.73
CA THR A 287 -45.10 0.11 -24.55
C THR A 287 -43.57 0.03 -24.58
N GLU A 288 -42.97 -0.33 -25.73
CA GLU A 288 -41.52 -0.40 -25.86
C GLU A 288 -40.84 0.98 -25.82
N SER A 289 -41.53 2.03 -26.33
CA SER A 289 -41.05 3.41 -26.20
C SER A 289 -41.02 3.89 -24.73
N ASN A 290 -42.09 3.61 -23.99
CA ASN A 290 -42.16 3.95 -22.56
C ASN A 290 -41.11 3.16 -21.75
N ARG A 291 -40.88 1.91 -22.11
CA ARG A 291 -39.81 1.09 -21.49
C ARG A 291 -38.43 1.67 -21.78
N LEU A 292 -38.17 2.13 -23.02
CA LEU A 292 -36.89 2.77 -23.37
C LEU A 292 -36.67 4.07 -22.59
N GLU A 293 -37.71 4.88 -22.43
CA GLU A 293 -37.66 6.12 -21.64
C GLU A 293 -37.31 5.83 -20.15
N MET A 294 -37.99 4.85 -19.56
CA MET A 294 -37.65 4.42 -18.18
C MET A 294 -36.19 3.96 -18.06
N LEU A 295 -35.71 3.14 -19.01
CA LEU A 295 -34.33 2.66 -19.01
C LEU A 295 -33.31 3.81 -19.10
N ILE A 296 -33.56 4.79 -19.98
CA ILE A 296 -32.69 5.98 -20.11
C ILE A 296 -32.69 6.79 -18.80
N ASN A 297 -33.87 6.99 -18.23
CA ASN A 297 -33.96 7.76 -16.95
C ASN A 297 -33.25 7.03 -15.80
N ASP A 298 -33.38 5.71 -15.71
CA ASP A 298 -32.67 4.90 -14.72
C ASP A 298 -31.14 4.99 -14.91
N LEU A 299 -30.66 4.91 -16.17
CA LEU A 299 -29.23 5.05 -16.48
C LEU A 299 -28.70 6.44 -16.16
N LEU A 300 -29.44 7.50 -16.45
CA LEU A 300 -29.06 8.88 -16.12
C LEU A 300 -29.02 9.08 -14.60
N ASN A 301 -30.00 8.56 -13.86
CA ASN A 301 -30.02 8.60 -12.40
C ASN A 301 -28.80 7.87 -11.82
N LEU A 302 -28.53 6.64 -12.29
CA LEU A 302 -27.38 5.85 -11.83
C LEU A 302 -26.06 6.57 -12.14
N SER A 303 -25.89 7.09 -13.37
CA SER A 303 -24.69 7.84 -13.76
C SER A 303 -24.47 9.09 -12.91
N ASN A 304 -25.55 9.79 -12.54
CA ASN A 304 -25.47 10.96 -11.66
C ASN A 304 -25.08 10.58 -10.23
N MET A 305 -25.58 9.44 -9.73
CA MET A 305 -25.26 8.93 -8.39
C MET A 305 -23.81 8.44 -8.26
N GLU A 306 -23.19 7.94 -9.34
CA GLU A 306 -21.79 7.49 -9.33
C GLU A 306 -20.75 8.61 -9.39
N ARG A 307 -21.16 9.83 -9.66
CA ARG A 307 -20.25 10.97 -9.62
C ARG A 307 -19.83 11.28 -8.18
N SER A 308 -18.56 11.47 -7.94
CA SER A 308 -18.00 11.86 -6.63
C SER A 308 -18.57 13.19 -6.07
N ALA A 309 -19.32 13.92 -6.86
CA ALA A 309 -20.05 15.14 -6.50
C ALA A 309 -21.55 14.89 -6.22
N PHE A 310 -22.00 13.64 -6.09
CA PHE A 310 -23.39 13.36 -5.73
C PHE A 310 -23.61 13.76 -4.26
N HIS A 311 -24.17 14.93 -4.06
CA HIS A 311 -24.57 15.42 -2.75
C HIS A 311 -26.04 15.13 -2.55
N ILE A 312 -26.35 14.39 -1.49
CA ILE A 312 -27.71 14.24 -0.98
C ILE A 312 -27.92 15.31 0.07
N GLU A 313 -29.00 16.05 -0.05
CA GLU A 313 -29.41 17.02 0.98
C GLU A 313 -30.07 16.24 2.12
N LEU A 314 -29.27 15.93 3.14
CA LEU A 314 -29.74 15.20 4.32
C LEU A 314 -30.46 16.16 5.27
N GLU A 315 -31.78 16.24 5.15
CA GLU A 315 -32.67 17.03 6.01
C GLU A 315 -33.54 16.12 6.89
N PRO A 316 -34.04 16.62 8.04
CA PRO A 316 -35.05 15.89 8.81
C PRO A 316 -36.30 15.63 7.97
N THR A 317 -36.57 14.39 7.65
CA THR A 317 -37.62 13.96 6.73
C THR A 317 -38.59 13.03 7.42
N ASP A 318 -39.88 13.32 7.37
CA ASP A 318 -40.93 12.44 7.87
C ASP A 318 -41.10 11.22 6.96
N MET A 319 -40.67 10.06 7.43
CA MET A 319 -40.67 8.83 6.66
C MET A 319 -42.09 8.31 6.39
N LYS A 320 -43.06 8.63 7.27
CA LYS A 320 -44.45 8.28 7.05
C LYS A 320 -45.00 9.05 5.83
N ALA A 321 -44.76 10.37 5.74
CA ALA A 321 -45.16 11.17 4.60
C ALA A 321 -44.49 10.71 3.29
N VAL A 322 -43.22 10.28 3.35
CA VAL A 322 -42.50 9.68 2.20
C VAL A 322 -43.21 8.43 1.70
N ILE A 323 -43.58 7.51 2.62
CA ILE A 323 -44.26 6.26 2.26
C ILE A 323 -45.65 6.56 1.68
N GLU A 324 -46.43 7.46 2.27
CA GLU A 324 -47.76 7.83 1.79
C GLU A 324 -47.71 8.39 0.34
N ARG A 325 -46.75 9.28 0.03
CA ARG A 325 -46.54 9.80 -1.34
C ARG A 325 -46.08 8.71 -2.33
N ALA A 326 -45.25 7.78 -1.89
CA ALA A 326 -44.84 6.63 -2.72
C ALA A 326 -46.04 5.74 -3.04
N ILE A 327 -46.92 5.47 -2.07
CA ILE A 327 -48.15 4.70 -2.28
C ILE A 327 -49.07 5.38 -3.31
N GLU A 328 -49.29 6.69 -3.22
CA GLU A 328 -50.07 7.44 -4.19
C GLU A 328 -49.54 7.24 -5.62
N THR A 329 -48.20 7.25 -5.78
CA THR A 329 -47.56 7.05 -7.09
C THR A 329 -47.78 5.64 -7.66
N VAL A 330 -47.81 4.61 -6.80
CA VAL A 330 -47.88 3.20 -7.22
C VAL A 330 -49.31 2.67 -7.22
N HIS A 331 -50.24 3.40 -6.61
CA HIS A 331 -51.66 2.98 -6.48
C HIS A 331 -52.30 2.49 -7.77
N PRO A 332 -52.14 3.14 -8.94
CA PRO A 332 -52.74 2.66 -10.20
C PRO A 332 -52.26 1.26 -10.54
N LYS A 333 -50.96 0.95 -10.31
CA LYS A 333 -50.38 -0.35 -10.66
C LYS A 333 -50.81 -1.46 -9.68
N LEU A 334 -51.02 -1.12 -8.40
CA LEU A 334 -51.57 -2.04 -7.40
C LEU A 334 -53.05 -2.35 -7.68
N ALA A 335 -53.84 -1.32 -8.08
CA ALA A 335 -55.26 -1.48 -8.43
C ALA A 335 -55.48 -2.32 -9.69
N GLU A 336 -54.53 -2.27 -10.66
CA GLU A 336 -54.59 -3.09 -11.89
C GLU A 336 -54.61 -4.60 -11.58
N LYS A 337 -53.99 -5.04 -10.45
CA LYS A 337 -53.92 -6.43 -10.03
C LYS A 337 -54.78 -6.74 -8.77
N ASP A 338 -55.63 -5.81 -8.35
CA ASP A 338 -56.38 -5.94 -7.11
C ASP A 338 -55.50 -6.28 -5.88
N ILE A 339 -54.29 -5.70 -5.76
CA ILE A 339 -53.39 -5.90 -4.67
C ILE A 339 -53.75 -4.97 -3.49
N GLY A 340 -54.10 -5.55 -2.36
CA GLY A 340 -54.41 -4.81 -1.16
C GLY A 340 -53.14 -4.29 -0.44
N LEU A 341 -53.27 -3.18 0.28
CA LEU A 341 -52.20 -2.65 1.14
C LEU A 341 -52.55 -2.75 2.61
N GLU A 342 -51.64 -3.31 3.39
CA GLU A 342 -51.71 -3.29 4.85
C GLU A 342 -50.63 -2.37 5.41
N LEU A 343 -51.03 -1.34 6.14
CA LEU A 343 -50.14 -0.28 6.60
C LEU A 343 -50.03 -0.27 8.14
N ASN A 344 -48.80 -0.35 8.65
CA ASN A 344 -48.47 -0.13 10.06
C ASN A 344 -47.33 0.89 10.14
N LEU A 345 -47.68 2.18 10.07
CA LEU A 345 -46.72 3.27 9.94
C LEU A 345 -46.69 4.10 11.24
N LYS A 346 -45.59 4.03 11.98
CA LYS A 346 -45.32 4.96 13.09
C LYS A 346 -44.73 6.27 12.54
N PRO A 347 -45.08 7.44 13.12
CA PRO A 347 -44.43 8.71 12.72
C PRO A 347 -42.95 8.69 13.14
N ILE A 348 -42.05 8.66 12.19
CA ILE A 348 -40.59 8.60 12.42
C ILE A 348 -39.90 9.55 11.46
N ALA A 349 -39.03 10.43 12.00
CA ALA A 349 -38.16 11.29 11.22
C ALA A 349 -36.79 10.63 11.01
N VAL A 350 -36.33 10.65 9.77
CA VAL A 350 -34.98 10.20 9.38
C VAL A 350 -34.18 11.39 8.82
N LYS A 351 -32.86 11.29 8.85
CA LYS A 351 -31.99 12.25 8.19
C LYS A 351 -31.81 11.85 6.73
N GLY A 352 -32.52 12.52 5.79
CA GLY A 352 -32.49 12.07 4.41
C GLY A 352 -33.11 13.03 3.40
N ASP A 353 -32.90 12.75 2.11
CA ASP A 353 -33.55 13.40 0.98
C ASP A 353 -34.90 12.73 0.69
N GLY A 354 -36.00 13.47 0.99
CA GLY A 354 -37.34 12.95 0.87
C GLY A 354 -37.68 12.47 -0.55
N ASN A 355 -37.20 13.13 -1.61
CA ASN A 355 -37.46 12.73 -2.98
C ASN A 355 -36.73 11.42 -3.35
N ARG A 356 -35.49 11.26 -2.89
CA ARG A 356 -34.73 10.01 -3.09
C ARG A 356 -35.31 8.86 -2.29
N LEU A 357 -35.76 9.10 -1.06
CA LEU A 357 -36.43 8.09 -0.25
C LEU A 357 -37.81 7.70 -0.85
N ILE A 358 -38.58 8.63 -1.43
CA ILE A 358 -39.77 8.29 -2.22
C ILE A 358 -39.39 7.33 -3.36
N GLN A 359 -38.32 7.59 -4.11
CA GLN A 359 -37.85 6.74 -5.19
C GLN A 359 -37.50 5.32 -4.70
N VAL A 360 -36.89 5.18 -3.51
CA VAL A 360 -36.64 3.87 -2.86
C VAL A 360 -37.94 3.11 -2.65
N ILE A 361 -38.91 3.73 -1.97
CA ILE A 361 -40.17 3.06 -1.64
C ILE A 361 -40.97 2.73 -2.91
N VAL A 362 -41.00 3.63 -3.89
CA VAL A 362 -41.63 3.39 -5.19
C VAL A 362 -41.02 2.15 -5.88
N ASN A 363 -39.71 2.04 -5.92
CA ASN A 363 -39.05 0.89 -6.53
C ASN A 363 -39.38 -0.42 -5.83
N LEU A 364 -39.38 -0.43 -4.49
CA LEU A 364 -39.75 -1.62 -3.71
C LEU A 364 -41.21 -2.01 -3.92
N LEU A 365 -42.13 -1.04 -3.92
CA LEU A 365 -43.56 -1.27 -4.16
C LEU A 365 -43.84 -1.73 -5.59
N ILE A 366 -43.16 -1.19 -6.59
CA ILE A 366 -43.27 -1.63 -7.99
C ILE A 366 -42.82 -3.09 -8.14
N ASN A 367 -41.73 -3.47 -7.44
CA ASN A 367 -41.27 -4.86 -7.39
C ASN A 367 -42.31 -5.76 -6.73
N ALA A 368 -42.83 -5.38 -5.57
CA ALA A 368 -43.89 -6.11 -4.88
C ALA A 368 -45.12 -6.30 -5.80
N ALA A 369 -45.61 -5.22 -6.42
CA ALA A 369 -46.75 -5.29 -7.37
C ALA A 369 -46.46 -6.15 -8.62
N THR A 370 -45.21 -6.15 -9.09
CA THR A 370 -44.84 -6.86 -10.32
C THR A 370 -44.79 -8.37 -10.09
N TYR A 371 -44.22 -8.81 -8.96
CA TYR A 371 -43.98 -10.23 -8.68
C TYR A 371 -45.04 -10.88 -7.82
N SER A 372 -45.99 -10.11 -7.25
CA SER A 372 -47.19 -10.66 -6.59
C SER A 372 -48.24 -11.08 -7.57
N GLN A 373 -49.06 -12.06 -7.15
CA GLN A 373 -50.22 -12.49 -7.89
C GLN A 373 -51.40 -11.51 -7.71
N GLU A 374 -52.44 -11.66 -8.47
CA GLU A 374 -53.69 -10.91 -8.31
C GLU A 374 -54.35 -11.27 -6.98
N ASN A 375 -55.08 -10.32 -6.37
CA ASN A 375 -55.78 -10.49 -5.09
C ASN A 375 -54.88 -10.86 -3.91
N THR A 376 -53.63 -10.38 -3.88
CA THR A 376 -52.71 -10.58 -2.75
C THR A 376 -52.59 -9.31 -1.90
N LEU A 377 -51.81 -9.40 -0.81
CA LEU A 377 -51.56 -8.29 0.10
C LEU A 377 -50.07 -7.91 0.08
N VAL A 378 -49.81 -6.61 0.03
CA VAL A 378 -48.48 -6.03 0.28
C VAL A 378 -48.53 -5.30 1.62
N SER A 379 -47.68 -5.69 2.57
CA SER A 379 -47.63 -5.05 3.90
C SER A 379 -46.44 -4.11 3.99
N LEU A 380 -46.71 -2.88 4.49
CA LEU A 380 -45.66 -1.90 4.81
C LEU A 380 -45.66 -1.62 6.31
N LYS A 381 -44.48 -1.78 6.92
CA LYS A 381 -44.28 -1.43 8.32
C LYS A 381 -43.17 -0.37 8.44
N LEU A 382 -43.41 0.59 9.31
CA LEU A 382 -42.42 1.61 9.70
C LEU A 382 -42.35 1.64 11.24
N TYR A 383 -41.18 1.30 11.77
CA TYR A 383 -40.93 1.30 13.21
C TYR A 383 -39.46 1.69 13.48
N SER A 384 -39.12 1.95 14.73
CA SER A 384 -37.75 2.24 15.16
C SER A 384 -37.17 1.03 15.92
N GLU A 385 -35.92 0.73 15.62
CA GLU A 385 -35.11 -0.27 16.30
C GLU A 385 -33.74 0.33 16.66
N GLY A 386 -33.49 0.48 17.98
CA GLY A 386 -32.30 1.20 18.43
C GLY A 386 -32.25 2.65 17.89
N ASN A 387 -31.21 2.99 17.16
CA ASN A 387 -31.00 4.31 16.54
C ASN A 387 -31.35 4.34 15.04
N MET A 388 -32.10 3.37 14.56
CA MET A 388 -32.49 3.23 13.15
C MET A 388 -34.01 3.25 12.99
N ALA A 389 -34.46 3.87 11.93
CA ALA A 389 -35.80 3.70 11.39
C ALA A 389 -35.77 2.46 10.48
N VAL A 390 -36.73 1.58 10.62
CA VAL A 390 -36.86 0.35 9.85
C VAL A 390 -38.13 0.42 9.01
N VAL A 391 -37.96 0.24 7.69
CA VAL A 391 -39.06 0.10 6.75
C VAL A 391 -39.07 -1.31 6.19
N GLU A 392 -40.12 -2.06 6.45
CA GLU A 392 -40.34 -3.38 5.82
C GLU A 392 -41.39 -3.27 4.72
N VAL A 393 -41.07 -3.84 3.56
CA VAL A 393 -41.99 -4.06 2.46
C VAL A 393 -42.09 -5.55 2.23
N VAL A 394 -43.26 -6.12 2.54
CA VAL A 394 -43.52 -7.57 2.48
C VAL A 394 -44.51 -7.86 1.36
N ASP A 395 -44.14 -8.69 0.42
CA ASP A 395 -44.99 -9.16 -0.67
C ASP A 395 -45.34 -10.66 -0.50
N GLN A 396 -46.40 -11.07 -1.16
CA GLN A 396 -46.84 -12.46 -1.29
C GLN A 396 -46.58 -12.98 -2.70
N GLY A 397 -45.41 -12.67 -3.24
CA GLY A 397 -45.01 -13.02 -4.60
C GLY A 397 -44.44 -14.42 -4.73
N ILE A 398 -43.78 -14.64 -5.86
CA ILE A 398 -43.19 -15.95 -6.21
C ILE A 398 -42.00 -16.34 -5.29
N GLY A 399 -41.45 -15.40 -4.52
CA GLY A 399 -40.23 -15.61 -3.74
C GLY A 399 -38.98 -15.77 -4.58
N ILE A 400 -37.82 -15.86 -3.91
CA ILE A 400 -36.49 -15.84 -4.53
C ILE A 400 -35.68 -16.98 -3.90
N GLU A 401 -34.91 -17.72 -4.71
CA GLU A 401 -33.99 -18.72 -4.22
C GLU A 401 -32.83 -18.11 -3.42
N ALA A 402 -32.39 -18.78 -2.35
CA ALA A 402 -31.31 -18.28 -1.49
C ALA A 402 -30.00 -18.02 -2.23
N SER A 403 -29.69 -18.80 -3.29
CA SER A 403 -28.53 -18.62 -4.17
C SER A 403 -28.53 -17.29 -4.94
N GLU A 404 -29.72 -16.72 -5.18
CA GLU A 404 -29.94 -15.54 -6.01
C GLU A 404 -29.99 -14.24 -5.17
N ILE A 405 -30.27 -14.33 -3.87
CA ILE A 405 -30.46 -13.17 -3.00
C ILE A 405 -29.23 -12.24 -3.02
N GLY A 406 -28.03 -12.80 -2.95
CA GLY A 406 -26.78 -12.00 -2.96
C GLY A 406 -26.56 -11.18 -4.21
N ARG A 407 -27.24 -11.51 -5.31
CA ARG A 407 -27.08 -10.88 -6.63
C ARG A 407 -28.18 -9.89 -7.00
N LEU A 408 -29.23 -9.79 -6.19
CA LEU A 408 -30.43 -8.97 -6.50
C LEU A 408 -30.10 -7.49 -6.70
N PHE A 409 -29.04 -6.99 -6.07
CA PHE A 409 -28.60 -5.61 -6.15
C PHE A 409 -27.57 -5.37 -7.27
N GLU A 410 -27.16 -6.44 -8.00
CA GLU A 410 -26.34 -6.29 -9.20
C GLU A 410 -27.13 -5.57 -10.31
N ARG A 411 -26.46 -4.73 -11.09
CA ARG A 411 -27.08 -3.96 -12.19
C ARG A 411 -27.53 -4.92 -13.29
N PHE A 412 -28.75 -4.71 -13.79
CA PHE A 412 -29.40 -5.55 -14.83
C PHE A 412 -29.65 -7.00 -14.41
N TYR A 413 -29.45 -7.32 -13.13
CA TYR A 413 -29.72 -8.65 -12.66
C TYR A 413 -31.22 -8.92 -12.55
N ARG A 414 -31.62 -10.10 -12.98
CA ARG A 414 -33.02 -10.58 -12.97
C ARG A 414 -33.02 -12.09 -12.82
N VAL A 415 -33.75 -12.61 -11.84
CA VAL A 415 -33.85 -14.05 -11.52
C VAL A 415 -34.35 -14.86 -12.71
N ASP A 416 -35.34 -14.35 -13.48
CA ASP A 416 -35.89 -15.02 -14.65
C ASP A 416 -36.01 -14.05 -15.82
N ARG A 417 -35.06 -14.11 -16.77
CA ARG A 417 -35.02 -13.25 -17.96
C ARG A 417 -36.16 -13.51 -18.95
N ALA A 418 -36.72 -14.72 -19.00
CA ALA A 418 -37.74 -15.08 -19.95
C ALA A 418 -39.13 -14.59 -19.51
N ARG A 419 -39.48 -14.80 -18.25
CA ARG A 419 -40.76 -14.44 -17.66
C ARG A 419 -40.90 -12.94 -17.40
N SER A 420 -39.78 -12.31 -17.11
CA SER A 420 -39.71 -10.89 -16.73
C SER A 420 -39.64 -9.92 -17.92
N ARG A 421 -39.54 -10.40 -19.18
CA ARG A 421 -39.67 -9.52 -20.37
C ARG A 421 -41.06 -8.87 -20.47
N ASN A 422 -42.09 -9.58 -20.05
CA ASN A 422 -43.45 -9.07 -20.07
C ASN A 422 -43.78 -8.13 -18.86
N SER A 423 -42.96 -8.11 -17.81
CA SER A 423 -43.20 -7.28 -16.64
C SER A 423 -42.56 -5.88 -16.69
N GLY A 424 -41.86 -5.54 -17.76
CA GLY A 424 -41.36 -4.17 -18.05
C GLY A 424 -40.20 -3.66 -17.17
N GLY A 425 -39.64 -4.48 -16.24
CA GLY A 425 -38.56 -4.04 -15.36
C GLY A 425 -37.24 -3.87 -16.09
N THR A 426 -36.45 -2.85 -15.69
CA THR A 426 -35.13 -2.55 -16.28
C THR A 426 -33.99 -3.36 -15.63
N GLY A 427 -34.21 -3.95 -14.43
CA GLY A 427 -33.18 -4.59 -13.63
C GLY A 427 -32.22 -3.60 -12.94
N LEU A 428 -32.55 -2.31 -12.98
CA LEU A 428 -31.76 -1.25 -12.32
C LEU A 428 -32.40 -0.77 -11.01
N GLY A 429 -33.69 -1.00 -10.80
CA GLY A 429 -34.44 -0.46 -9.66
C GLY A 429 -33.83 -0.83 -8.29
N LEU A 430 -33.45 -2.10 -8.06
CA LEU A 430 -32.86 -2.52 -6.80
C LEU A 430 -31.42 -2.02 -6.62
N SER A 431 -30.64 -1.91 -7.67
CA SER A 431 -29.31 -1.28 -7.60
C SER A 431 -29.39 0.20 -7.27
N ILE A 432 -30.42 0.91 -7.76
CA ILE A 432 -30.73 2.30 -7.40
C ILE A 432 -31.14 2.39 -5.91
N VAL A 433 -32.00 1.48 -5.43
CA VAL A 433 -32.38 1.40 -4.01
C VAL A 433 -31.16 1.29 -3.14
N LYS A 434 -30.29 0.32 -3.39
CA LYS A 434 -29.07 0.10 -2.60
C LYS A 434 -28.20 1.36 -2.58
N HIS A 435 -27.99 1.97 -3.74
CA HIS A 435 -27.14 3.17 -3.85
C HIS A 435 -27.68 4.38 -3.08
N ILE A 436 -29.01 4.59 -3.16
CA ILE A 436 -29.66 5.66 -2.39
C ILE A 436 -29.54 5.39 -0.88
N ILE A 437 -29.79 4.17 -0.43
CA ILE A 437 -29.73 3.81 0.99
C ILE A 437 -28.31 3.93 1.53
N GLU A 438 -27.31 3.41 0.81
CA GLU A 438 -25.89 3.58 1.18
C GLU A 438 -25.49 5.07 1.28
N ALA A 439 -25.97 5.91 0.36
CA ALA A 439 -25.72 7.34 0.40
C ALA A 439 -26.41 8.05 1.59
N HIS A 440 -27.47 7.46 2.16
CA HIS A 440 -28.12 7.87 3.40
C HIS A 440 -27.50 7.25 4.66
N HIS A 441 -26.35 6.57 4.55
CA HIS A 441 -25.71 5.82 5.64
C HIS A 441 -26.58 4.73 6.24
N GLY A 442 -27.51 4.20 5.45
CA GLY A 442 -28.40 3.11 5.78
C GLY A 442 -27.93 1.77 5.22
N ASP A 443 -28.74 0.74 5.43
CA ASP A 443 -28.53 -0.60 4.87
C ASP A 443 -29.86 -1.19 4.37
N VAL A 444 -29.77 -2.20 3.50
CA VAL A 444 -30.94 -2.91 2.96
C VAL A 444 -30.71 -4.42 2.96
N GLU A 445 -31.63 -5.12 3.59
CA GLU A 445 -31.65 -6.59 3.68
C GLU A 445 -32.83 -7.20 2.94
N VAL A 446 -32.67 -8.45 2.52
CA VAL A 446 -33.71 -9.22 1.84
C VAL A 446 -33.84 -10.58 2.45
N THR A 447 -35.07 -10.94 2.82
CA THR A 447 -35.41 -12.30 3.20
C THR A 447 -36.53 -12.81 2.28
N SER A 448 -36.38 -14.02 1.74
CA SER A 448 -37.35 -14.54 0.78
C SER A 448 -37.44 -16.05 0.86
N GLU A 449 -38.66 -16.58 0.62
CA GLU A 449 -38.93 -18.00 0.51
C GLU A 449 -39.76 -18.26 -0.76
N VAL A 450 -39.30 -19.21 -1.59
CA VAL A 450 -39.94 -19.53 -2.85
C VAL A 450 -41.39 -20.00 -2.64
N GLY A 451 -42.33 -19.38 -3.31
CA GLY A 451 -43.77 -19.66 -3.22
C GLY A 451 -44.47 -18.99 -2.04
N ILE A 452 -43.76 -18.28 -1.15
CA ILE A 452 -44.35 -17.57 -0.01
C ILE A 452 -44.32 -16.05 -0.27
N GLY A 453 -43.15 -15.50 -0.63
CA GLY A 453 -42.98 -14.08 -0.89
C GLY A 453 -41.62 -13.56 -0.51
N THR A 454 -41.46 -12.21 -0.57
CA THR A 454 -40.21 -11.52 -0.26
C THR A 454 -40.44 -10.37 0.72
N THR A 455 -39.50 -10.18 1.62
CA THR A 455 -39.42 -9.04 2.52
C THR A 455 -38.16 -8.24 2.25
N PHE A 456 -38.31 -6.98 1.90
CA PHE A 456 -37.23 -6.01 1.84
C PHE A 456 -37.25 -5.18 3.11
N THR A 457 -36.15 -5.13 3.82
CA THR A 457 -35.97 -4.36 5.05
C THR A 457 -34.95 -3.28 4.84
N VAL A 458 -35.36 -2.03 5.00
CA VAL A 458 -34.50 -0.85 4.83
C VAL A 458 -34.23 -0.23 6.20
N TYR A 459 -32.98 -0.01 6.53
CA TYR A 459 -32.51 0.64 7.75
C TYR A 459 -32.00 2.05 7.44
N LEU A 460 -32.49 3.06 8.14
CA LEU A 460 -32.08 4.45 7.97
C LEU A 460 -31.77 5.07 9.34
N PRO A 461 -30.71 5.90 9.47
CA PRO A 461 -30.43 6.61 10.70
C PRO A 461 -31.57 7.55 11.09
N LEU A 462 -32.00 7.52 12.36
CA LEU A 462 -32.96 8.49 12.88
C LEU A 462 -32.41 9.91 12.79
N ALA A 463 -33.28 10.88 12.55
CA ALA A 463 -32.93 12.27 12.81
C ALA A 463 -32.73 12.43 14.33
N GLU A 464 -31.60 13.02 14.76
CA GLU A 464 -31.43 13.39 16.16
C GLU A 464 -32.60 14.31 16.55
N GLU A 465 -33.23 14.04 17.69
CA GLU A 465 -34.25 14.95 18.24
C GLU A 465 -33.61 16.33 18.45
N PHE A 466 -34.24 17.37 17.89
CA PHE A 466 -33.92 18.77 18.15
C PHE A 466 -34.36 19.17 19.55
#